data_20660b076363e9e7fe734e541d2e9045
#
_entry.id   20660b076363e9e7fe734e541d2e9045
#
_cell.length_a   1.000
_cell.length_b   1.000
_cell.length_c   1.000
_cell.angle_alpha   90.00
_cell.angle_beta   90.00
_cell.angle_gamma   90.00
#
_symmetry.space_group_name_H-M   'P 1'
#
loop_
_entity.id
_entity.type
_entity.pdbx_description
1 polymer ?
#
loop_
_entity_poly.entity_id
_entity_poly.type
_entity_poly.pdbx_seq_one_letter_code
_entity_poly.pdbx_strand_id
1 'polypeptide(L)' 'MYKVLIVEDDPMVAMINEQYVLKHGKFKVVGKCQDGEKAIEFLAKN' A
#
# COMPACT_ATOMS: atom_id res chain seq x y z
N MET A 1 -7.59 -10.45 -8.86
CA MET A 1 -6.57 -9.44 -8.58
C MET A 1 -6.33 -9.32 -7.08
N TYR A 2 -5.09 -9.34 -6.68
CA TYR A 2 -4.76 -9.27 -5.25
C TYR A 2 -4.73 -7.82 -4.79
N LYS A 3 -5.27 -7.59 -3.60
CA LYS A 3 -5.27 -6.25 -2.99
C LYS A 3 -4.02 -6.07 -2.15
N VAL A 4 -3.34 -4.95 -2.32
CA VAL A 4 -2.09 -4.65 -1.62
C VAL A 4 -2.24 -3.35 -0.85
N LEU A 5 -1.86 -3.38 0.42
CA LEU A 5 -1.75 -2.19 1.24
C LEU A 5 -0.27 -1.89 1.44
N ILE A 6 0.15 -0.69 1.04
CA ILE A 6 1.54 -0.29 1.21
C ILE A 6 1.70 0.44 2.53
N VAL A 7 2.63 -0.03 3.36
CA VAL A 7 2.94 0.58 4.65
C VAL A 7 4.39 1.06 4.60
N GLU A 8 4.57 2.38 4.52
CA GLU A 8 5.91 2.96 4.38
C GLU A 8 5.87 4.41 4.87
N ASP A 9 6.83 4.78 5.73
CA ASP A 9 6.88 6.12 6.29
C ASP A 9 7.51 7.16 5.35
N ASP A 10 8.29 6.73 4.37
CA ASP A 10 8.91 7.60 3.38
C ASP A 10 8.01 7.67 2.13
N PRO A 11 7.46 8.86 1.80
CA PRO A 11 6.55 8.98 0.65
C PRO A 11 7.19 8.60 -0.67
N MET A 12 8.48 8.87 -0.84
CA MET A 12 9.17 8.53 -2.08
C MET A 12 9.31 7.02 -2.23
N VAL A 13 9.66 6.34 -1.14
CA VAL A 13 9.76 4.88 -1.14
C VAL A 13 8.40 4.25 -1.37
N ALA A 14 7.36 4.81 -0.75
CA ALA A 14 5.99 4.32 -0.97
C ALA A 14 5.60 4.41 -2.44
N MET A 15 5.93 5.51 -3.10
CA MET A 15 5.63 5.69 -4.52
C MET A 15 6.37 4.67 -5.38
N ILE A 16 7.63 4.42 -5.08
CA ILE A 16 8.43 3.45 -5.82
C ILE A 16 7.84 2.05 -5.65
N ASN A 17 7.46 1.70 -4.43
CA ASN A 17 6.84 0.41 -4.15
C ASN A 17 5.51 0.25 -4.89
N GLU A 18 4.71 1.31 -4.93
CA GLU A 18 3.45 1.29 -5.65
C GLU A 18 3.66 1.02 -7.13
N GLN A 19 4.60 1.72 -7.74
CA GLN A 19 4.89 1.52 -9.16
C GLN A 19 5.37 0.12 -9.44
N TYR A 20 6.20 -0.43 -8.55
CA TYR A 20 6.69 -1.81 -8.69
C TYR A 20 5.53 -2.80 -8.64
N VAL A 21 4.63 -2.64 -7.68
CA VAL A 21 3.47 -3.51 -7.51
C VAL A 21 2.56 -3.45 -8.73
N LEU A 22 2.26 -2.24 -9.21
CA LEU A 22 1.36 -2.04 -10.34
C LEU A 22 1.94 -2.63 -11.65
N LYS A 23 3.25 -2.68 -11.74
CA LYS A 23 3.92 -3.20 -12.93
C LYS A 23 3.60 -4.67 -13.19
N HIS A 24 3.28 -5.42 -12.16
CA HIS A 24 3.02 -6.85 -12.29
C HIS A 24 1.61 -7.19 -12.79
N GLY A 25 0.69 -6.24 -12.78
CA GLY A 25 -0.63 -6.43 -13.37
C GLY A 25 -1.59 -7.33 -12.62
N LYS A 26 -1.13 -8.04 -11.60
CA LYS A 26 -1.96 -8.93 -10.79
C LYS A 26 -2.35 -8.33 -9.45
N PHE A 27 -1.88 -7.11 -9.17
CA PHE A 27 -2.06 -6.47 -7.88
C PHE A 27 -2.75 -5.14 -8.04
N LYS A 28 -3.53 -4.79 -7.03
CA LYS A 28 -4.21 -3.52 -6.96
C LYS A 28 -3.85 -2.87 -5.62
N VAL A 29 -3.34 -1.65 -5.66
CA VAL A 29 -3.03 -0.91 -4.43
C VAL A 29 -4.33 -0.29 -3.92
N VAL A 30 -4.77 -0.70 -2.74
CA VAL A 30 -6.01 -0.21 -2.14
C VAL A 30 -5.77 0.91 -1.15
N GLY A 31 -4.54 1.14 -0.75
CA GLY A 31 -4.21 2.24 0.14
C GLY A 31 -2.73 2.32 0.41
N LYS A 32 -2.31 3.47 0.96
CA LYS A 32 -0.94 3.70 1.39
C LYS A 32 -0.98 4.31 2.78
N CYS A 33 -0.26 3.71 3.71
CA CYS A 33 -0.22 4.14 5.11
C CYS A 33 1.22 4.42 5.51
N GLN A 34 1.41 5.38 6.42
CA GLN A 34 2.75 5.76 6.87
C GLN A 34 3.33 4.80 7.90
N ASP A 35 2.48 4.11 8.64
CA ASP A 35 2.95 3.21 9.70
C ASP A 35 1.93 2.09 9.94
N GLY A 36 2.31 1.15 10.81
CA GLY A 36 1.48 -0.01 11.11
C GLY A 36 0.17 0.34 11.79
N GLU A 37 0.18 1.39 12.63
CA GLU A 37 -1.02 1.82 13.32
C GLU A 37 -2.08 2.32 12.33
N LYS A 38 -1.65 3.11 11.35
CA LYS A 38 -2.53 3.57 10.28
C LYS A 38 -3.04 2.41 9.45
N ALA A 39 -2.19 1.42 9.22
CA ALA A 39 -2.59 0.22 8.47
C ALA A 39 -3.70 -0.54 9.19
N ILE A 40 -3.59 -0.68 10.50
CA ILE A 40 -4.60 -1.35 11.30
C ILE A 40 -5.93 -0.59 11.22
N GLU A 41 -5.87 0.74 11.33
CA GLU A 41 -7.08 1.58 11.19
C GLU A 41 -7.73 1.38 9.82
N PHE A 42 -6.91 1.36 8.77
CA PHE A 42 -7.40 1.17 7.41
C PHE A 42 -8.10 -0.18 7.28
N LEU A 43 -7.48 -1.25 7.76
CA LEU A 43 -8.04 -2.59 7.66
C LEU A 43 -9.33 -2.74 8.48
N ALA A 44 -9.43 -2.03 9.60
CA ALA A 44 -10.63 -2.07 10.43
C ALA A 44 -11.83 -1.45 9.73
N LYS A 45 -11.61 -0.50 8.82
CA LYS A 45 -12.69 0.19 8.09
C LYS A 45 -13.00 -0.45 6.74
N ASN A 46 -12.12 -1.28 6.28
CA ASN A 46 -12.24 -1.92 4.99
C ASN A 46 -12.11 -3.43 5.13
#